data_d0bc91c17f2b47fd8b0151ad724034d3
#
_entry.id   d0bc91c17f2b47fd8b0151ad724034d3
#
_cell.length_a   1.000
_cell.length_b   1.000
_cell.length_c   1.000
_cell.angle_alpha   90.00
_cell.angle_beta   90.00
_cell.angle_gamma   90.00
#
_symmetry.space_group_name_H-M   'P 1'
#
loop_
_entity.id
_entity.type
_entity.pdbx_description
1 polymer ?
#
loop_
_entity_poly.entity_id
_entity_poly.type
_entity_poly.pdbx_seq_one_letter_code
_entity_poly.pdbx_strand_id
1 'polypeptide(L)'
;MEPFLRKRLAFLSFFWDKIWPVGAPDDGVLGLPDPEAGAEPEPPAAEPRSSPAPAQLFRARYDFTARCADELSVSRGDRLYGLKEEGGYIFARRLSGPPRAGLVPITHLAKATPETLLDQPWYFSGISRAQAQQMLLSPANGPGAFLIRPSESSRGHYSLSVRAQASVRHYRICTAANGLYLQKGRLFPSLEELLAYYKANWKLQPCVPQGAAGGGPECPPPPQQPLLQDGWERPRSEFALRRKLGEGYFGEVWEGLWLDSTPVAVKVIKSAYLKLADLTKEIQTLKSLRHERLIRLHAVCSAGEPVYIVTELMRKGNLQAFLGSPEGRALGLSLLLGFACHVAEGMSYLEERRIVHRDLAARNVLVGDDLGCKVADFGLARLLKEDIYSPSSGSKIPVKWTAPEAANFRVYSQKSDVWSFGVLLYEVFTYGQCPYEGLSNHETLQQVTWGYRLPRPASCPAEVYALMLECWRSSPEERPAFAALQETLDAARRRLHPALT
;
A
#
# COMPACT_ATOMS: atom_id res chain seq x y z
N MET A 1 24.42 12.41 25.00
CA MET A 1 24.06 11.04 24.50
C MET A 1 24.74 10.72 23.17
N GLU A 2 24.78 11.65 22.24
CA GLU A 2 25.39 11.47 20.91
C GLU A 2 26.85 11.00 20.93
N PRO A 3 27.80 11.59 21.67
CA PRO A 3 29.21 11.17 21.65
C PRO A 3 29.43 9.76 22.20
N PHE A 4 28.56 9.30 23.10
CA PHE A 4 28.63 7.96 23.70
C PHE A 4 28.15 6.88 22.72
N LEU A 5 27.13 7.19 21.93
CA LEU A 5 26.57 6.29 20.94
C LEU A 5 27.48 6.18 19.69
N ARG A 6 28.12 7.27 19.24
CA ARG A 6 29.12 7.25 18.16
C ARG A 6 30.31 6.34 18.47
N LYS A 7 30.73 6.28 19.73
CA LYS A 7 31.90 5.49 20.14
C LYS A 7 31.62 3.99 20.27
N ARG A 8 30.37 3.57 20.55
CA ARG A 8 29.97 2.16 20.70
C ARG A 8 29.41 1.53 19.43
N LEU A 9 28.98 2.33 18.47
CA LEU A 9 28.32 1.88 17.24
C LEU A 9 29.06 2.46 16.00
N ALA A 10 30.38 2.40 16.02
CA ALA A 10 31.22 2.94 14.94
C ALA A 10 30.92 2.36 13.56
N PHE A 11 30.35 1.13 13.47
CA PHE A 11 29.90 0.53 12.23
C PHE A 11 28.66 1.20 11.60
N LEU A 12 27.99 2.07 12.34
CA LEU A 12 26.87 2.88 11.87
C LEU A 12 27.30 4.30 11.44
N SER A 13 28.61 4.56 11.26
CA SER A 13 29.11 5.90 10.91
C SER A 13 28.38 6.51 9.70
N PHE A 14 28.10 5.73 8.67
CA PHE A 14 27.34 6.16 7.50
C PHE A 14 25.89 6.59 7.83
N PHE A 15 25.29 6.04 8.89
CA PHE A 15 23.95 6.38 9.34
C PHE A 15 23.93 7.53 10.33
N TRP A 16 25.00 7.71 11.13
CA TRP A 16 25.09 8.81 12.10
C TRP A 16 25.11 10.18 11.41
N ASP A 17 25.82 10.30 10.30
CA ASP A 17 25.89 11.54 9.52
C ASP A 17 24.57 11.87 8.81
N LYS A 18 23.70 10.87 8.63
CA LYS A 18 22.33 11.04 8.11
C LYS A 18 21.30 11.39 9.18
N ILE A 19 21.54 10.99 10.43
CA ILE A 19 20.63 11.21 11.57
C ILE A 19 20.99 12.51 12.30
N TRP A 20 22.29 12.85 12.37
CA TRP A 20 22.84 14.08 12.94
C TRP A 20 23.90 14.67 12.01
N PRO A 21 23.51 15.36 10.95
CA PRO A 21 24.49 16.04 10.10
C PRO A 21 25.20 17.13 10.88
N VAL A 22 26.52 17.07 10.93
CA VAL A 22 27.36 18.09 11.54
C VAL A 22 27.41 19.25 10.57
N GLY A 23 26.64 20.31 10.82
CA GLY A 23 26.86 21.65 10.27
C GLY A 23 26.45 21.90 8.83
N ALA A 24 25.24 21.49 8.43
CA ALA A 24 24.58 22.06 7.24
C ALA A 24 23.27 22.75 7.67
N PRO A 25 22.90 23.89 7.09
CA PRO A 25 21.61 24.50 7.34
C PRO A 25 20.50 23.59 6.89
N ASP A 26 19.39 23.63 7.62
CA ASP A 26 18.21 22.78 7.53
C ASP A 26 17.41 23.08 6.23
N ASP A 27 17.90 22.59 5.08
CA ASP A 27 17.20 22.65 3.80
C ASP A 27 16.68 21.29 3.38
N GLY A 28 15.94 20.66 4.30
CA GLY A 28 15.17 19.42 4.03
C GLY A 28 13.90 19.66 3.25
N VAL A 29 13.97 20.35 2.12
CA VAL A 29 12.89 20.47 1.14
C VAL A 29 12.79 19.15 0.39
N LEU A 30 11.77 18.36 0.68
CA LEU A 30 11.36 17.23 -0.15
C LEU A 30 11.04 17.73 -1.57
N GLY A 31 12.07 17.73 -2.40
CA GLY A 31 12.14 17.86 -3.85
C GLY A 31 10.87 18.21 -4.64
N LEU A 32 10.39 19.43 -4.50
CA LEU A 32 9.83 20.17 -5.62
C LEU A 32 10.98 21.01 -6.20
N PRO A 33 11.08 21.19 -7.52
CA PRO A 33 12.20 21.93 -8.09
C PRO A 33 12.27 23.33 -7.52
N ASP A 34 13.47 23.70 -7.07
CA ASP A 34 13.83 25.05 -6.66
C ASP A 34 13.55 26.03 -7.83
N PRO A 35 12.96 27.18 -7.62
CA PRO A 35 12.67 28.14 -8.71
C PRO A 35 13.91 28.84 -9.28
N GLU A 36 15.13 28.55 -8.82
CA GLU A 36 16.36 29.22 -9.26
C GLU A 36 17.39 28.32 -9.99
N ALA A 37 16.99 27.32 -10.74
CA ALA A 37 17.92 26.60 -11.60
C ALA A 37 17.70 26.99 -13.07
N GLY A 38 18.53 27.93 -13.57
CA GLY A 38 19.03 28.09 -14.92
C GLY A 38 18.04 28.14 -16.06
N ALA A 39 17.87 29.31 -16.65
CA ALA A 39 17.25 29.51 -17.96
C ALA A 39 18.08 28.84 -19.07
N GLU A 40 17.49 27.83 -19.75
CA GLU A 40 17.87 27.45 -21.10
C GLU A 40 16.87 28.05 -22.10
N PRO A 41 17.29 28.38 -23.34
CA PRO A 41 16.54 29.24 -24.26
C PRO A 41 15.32 28.56 -24.85
N GLU A 42 14.22 29.34 -24.97
CA GLU A 42 12.94 28.97 -25.56
C GLU A 42 13.05 28.54 -27.03
N PRO A 43 12.31 27.48 -27.43
CA PRO A 43 11.93 27.31 -28.85
C PRO A 43 10.76 28.24 -29.24
N PRO A 44 10.60 28.59 -30.52
CA PRO A 44 9.78 29.69 -30.96
C PRO A 44 8.27 29.52 -30.75
N ALA A 45 7.63 30.64 -30.55
CA ALA A 45 6.23 30.86 -30.18
C ALA A 45 5.21 30.04 -30.99
N ALA A 46 4.40 29.26 -30.28
CA ALA A 46 3.09 28.81 -30.75
C ALA A 46 2.03 29.85 -30.37
N GLU A 47 1.11 30.11 -31.31
CA GLU A 47 0.06 31.13 -31.24
C GLU A 47 -0.76 31.15 -29.94
N PRO A 48 -1.32 32.28 -29.53
CA PRO A 48 -1.97 32.46 -28.24
C PRO A 48 -3.28 31.66 -28.17
N ARG A 49 -3.28 30.56 -27.45
CA ARG A 49 -4.51 29.95 -26.97
C ARG A 49 -5.17 30.90 -25.97
N SER A 50 -6.39 31.32 -26.26
CA SER A 50 -7.22 32.18 -25.42
C SER A 50 -7.16 31.77 -23.96
N SER A 51 -6.77 32.71 -23.09
CA SER A 51 -6.78 32.54 -21.64
C SER A 51 -8.17 32.10 -21.18
N PRO A 52 -8.30 31.08 -20.32
CA PRO A 52 -9.59 30.71 -19.75
C PRO A 52 -10.12 31.88 -18.93
N ALA A 53 -11.39 32.26 -19.18
CA ALA A 53 -12.08 33.26 -18.40
C ALA A 53 -11.98 32.93 -16.89
N PRO A 54 -11.88 33.93 -16.00
CA PRO A 54 -11.74 33.70 -14.59
C PRO A 54 -12.93 32.86 -14.09
N ALA A 55 -12.64 31.69 -13.58
CA ALA A 55 -13.60 30.76 -13.05
C ALA A 55 -14.45 31.44 -11.97
N GLN A 56 -15.78 31.37 -12.07
CA GLN A 56 -16.73 32.14 -11.27
C GLN A 56 -17.70 31.25 -10.50
N LEU A 57 -18.05 31.66 -9.27
CA LEU A 57 -19.05 31.00 -8.44
C LEU A 57 -20.47 31.38 -8.89
N PHE A 58 -21.34 30.38 -8.97
CA PHE A 58 -22.75 30.51 -9.30
C PHE A 58 -23.63 29.81 -8.25
N ARG A 59 -24.88 30.27 -8.12
CA ARG A 59 -25.95 29.65 -7.37
C ARG A 59 -27.12 29.33 -8.29
N ALA A 60 -27.64 28.11 -8.24
CA ALA A 60 -28.81 27.74 -9.04
C ALA A 60 -30.07 28.48 -8.53
N ARG A 61 -30.74 29.16 -9.44
CA ARG A 61 -32.01 29.84 -9.18
C ARG A 61 -33.22 28.93 -9.29
N TYR A 62 -33.12 27.93 -10.17
CA TYR A 62 -34.17 26.97 -10.50
C TYR A 62 -33.59 25.55 -10.54
N ASP A 63 -34.46 24.57 -10.34
CA ASP A 63 -34.13 23.18 -10.59
C ASP A 63 -33.90 22.96 -12.08
N PHE A 64 -32.90 22.17 -12.40
CA PHE A 64 -32.60 21.74 -13.76
C PHE A 64 -32.27 20.26 -13.76
N THR A 65 -32.99 19.47 -14.53
CA THR A 65 -32.75 18.05 -14.72
C THR A 65 -31.97 17.83 -16.00
N ALA A 66 -30.81 17.20 -15.92
CA ALA A 66 -29.99 16.82 -17.07
C ALA A 66 -30.77 15.95 -18.05
N ARG A 67 -30.72 16.30 -19.34
CA ARG A 67 -31.40 15.61 -20.43
C ARG A 67 -30.47 14.71 -21.22
N CYS A 68 -29.16 14.89 -21.03
CA CYS A 68 -28.10 14.10 -21.63
C CYS A 68 -26.92 13.95 -20.65
N ALA A 69 -25.96 13.08 -20.99
CA ALA A 69 -24.82 12.78 -20.14
C ALA A 69 -23.87 13.96 -19.87
N ASP A 70 -23.85 14.93 -20.78
CA ASP A 70 -22.99 16.13 -20.69
C ASP A 70 -23.60 17.23 -19.82
N GLU A 71 -24.88 17.13 -19.45
CA GLU A 71 -25.57 18.08 -18.59
C GLU A 71 -25.49 17.69 -17.12
N LEU A 72 -25.52 18.69 -16.23
CA LEU A 72 -25.50 18.50 -14.78
C LEU A 72 -26.85 18.86 -14.18
N SER A 73 -27.55 17.89 -13.59
CA SER A 73 -28.76 18.18 -12.81
C SER A 73 -28.41 18.99 -11.58
N VAL A 74 -29.14 20.08 -11.34
CA VAL A 74 -28.97 20.95 -10.18
C VAL A 74 -30.33 21.27 -9.54
N SER A 75 -30.33 21.42 -8.23
CA SER A 75 -31.48 21.86 -7.47
C SER A 75 -31.35 23.34 -7.10
N ARG A 76 -32.49 24.04 -6.97
CA ARG A 76 -32.51 25.43 -6.53
C ARG A 76 -31.70 25.61 -5.23
N GLY A 77 -30.76 26.54 -5.26
CA GLY A 77 -29.86 26.82 -4.14
C GLY A 77 -28.52 26.13 -4.22
N ASP A 78 -28.33 25.13 -5.11
CA ASP A 78 -27.05 24.48 -5.33
C ASP A 78 -25.98 25.51 -5.70
N ARG A 79 -24.79 25.32 -5.15
CA ARG A 79 -23.60 26.13 -5.44
C ARG A 79 -22.73 25.42 -6.45
N LEU A 80 -22.31 26.15 -7.48
CA LEU A 80 -21.60 25.65 -8.64
C LEU A 80 -20.43 26.55 -8.97
N TYR A 81 -19.33 25.94 -9.38
CA TYR A 81 -18.17 26.65 -9.87
C TYR A 81 -18.10 26.54 -11.39
N GLY A 82 -18.32 27.65 -12.11
CA GLY A 82 -18.26 27.72 -13.56
C GLY A 82 -16.83 27.67 -14.04
N LEU A 83 -16.54 26.76 -14.95
CA LEU A 83 -15.22 26.49 -15.51
C LEU A 83 -15.07 27.05 -16.92
N LYS A 84 -16.15 26.99 -17.73
CA LYS A 84 -16.18 27.45 -19.11
C LYS A 84 -17.61 27.86 -19.48
N GLU A 85 -17.76 28.94 -20.24
CA GLU A 85 -19.02 29.33 -20.81
C GLU A 85 -19.03 28.95 -22.30
N GLU A 86 -20.11 28.32 -22.79
CA GLU A 86 -20.24 27.86 -24.15
C GLU A 86 -21.71 27.76 -24.56
N GLY A 87 -22.10 28.46 -25.64
CA GLY A 87 -23.41 28.31 -26.27
C GLY A 87 -24.64 28.55 -25.39
N GLY A 88 -24.58 29.48 -24.42
CA GLY A 88 -25.68 29.74 -23.48
C GLY A 88 -25.72 28.78 -22.26
N TYR A 89 -24.72 27.93 -22.13
CA TYR A 89 -24.51 27.05 -21.00
C TYR A 89 -23.21 27.39 -20.30
N ILE A 90 -23.14 27.04 -19.04
CA ILE A 90 -21.90 27.04 -18.24
C ILE A 90 -21.52 25.59 -17.92
N PHE A 91 -20.33 25.18 -18.34
CA PHE A 91 -19.75 23.95 -17.82
C PHE A 91 -19.31 24.20 -16.38
N ALA A 92 -20.04 23.61 -15.44
CA ALA A 92 -19.90 23.89 -14.02
C ALA A 92 -19.71 22.64 -13.18
N ARG A 93 -19.02 22.78 -12.05
CA ARG A 93 -18.88 21.76 -11.03
C ARG A 93 -19.78 22.05 -9.84
N ARG A 94 -20.55 21.06 -9.38
CA ARG A 94 -21.28 21.14 -8.10
C ARG A 94 -20.31 21.16 -6.93
N LEU A 95 -20.53 22.04 -5.95
CA LEU A 95 -19.67 22.21 -4.79
C LEU A 95 -20.09 21.36 -3.58
N SER A 96 -21.31 20.85 -3.56
CA SER A 96 -21.85 19.98 -2.52
C SER A 96 -22.05 18.54 -3.02
N GLY A 97 -21.73 17.53 -2.19
CA GLY A 97 -21.85 16.11 -2.54
C GLY A 97 -20.72 15.55 -3.40
N PRO A 98 -20.95 14.41 -4.09
CA PRO A 98 -19.94 13.81 -4.96
C PRO A 98 -19.53 14.79 -6.07
N PRO A 99 -18.24 14.86 -6.44
CA PRO A 99 -17.74 15.80 -7.44
C PRO A 99 -18.29 15.43 -8.82
N ARG A 100 -19.31 16.14 -9.26
CA ARG A 100 -19.88 16.04 -10.60
C ARG A 100 -19.74 17.38 -11.32
N ALA A 101 -19.44 17.34 -12.60
CA ALA A 101 -19.39 18.50 -13.48
C ALA A 101 -20.17 18.22 -14.75
N GLY A 102 -20.74 19.26 -15.34
CA GLY A 102 -21.49 19.18 -16.59
C GLY A 102 -22.08 20.54 -16.95
N LEU A 103 -22.78 20.60 -18.07
CA LEU A 103 -23.40 21.80 -18.61
C LEU A 103 -24.69 22.16 -17.85
N VAL A 104 -24.82 23.43 -17.47
CA VAL A 104 -26.03 23.98 -16.86
C VAL A 104 -26.42 25.27 -17.62
N PRO A 105 -27.70 25.48 -17.99
CA PRO A 105 -28.10 26.67 -18.69
C PRO A 105 -27.82 27.93 -17.86
N ILE A 106 -27.26 28.97 -18.46
CA ILE A 106 -26.95 30.26 -17.79
C ILE A 106 -28.20 30.89 -17.17
N THR A 107 -29.35 30.70 -17.79
CA THR A 107 -30.64 31.22 -17.30
C THR A 107 -31.03 30.66 -15.96
N HIS A 108 -30.53 29.48 -15.58
CA HIS A 108 -30.78 28.81 -14.28
C HIS A 108 -29.79 29.23 -13.21
N LEU A 109 -28.78 30.03 -13.52
CA LEU A 109 -27.68 30.37 -12.62
C LEU A 109 -27.66 31.86 -12.27
N ALA A 110 -27.27 32.20 -11.07
CA ALA A 110 -26.90 33.56 -10.65
C ALA A 110 -25.47 33.57 -10.18
N LYS A 111 -24.74 34.65 -10.49
CA LYS A 111 -23.40 34.88 -9.93
C LYS A 111 -23.47 34.98 -8.41
N ALA A 112 -22.53 34.37 -7.70
CA ALA A 112 -22.45 34.37 -6.26
C ALA A 112 -21.02 34.73 -5.79
N THR A 113 -20.89 35.18 -4.54
CA THR A 113 -19.61 35.42 -3.89
C THR A 113 -19.29 34.25 -2.96
N PRO A 114 -18.01 33.86 -2.79
CA PRO A 114 -17.64 32.83 -1.84
C PRO A 114 -17.91 33.27 -0.40
N GLU A 115 -18.71 32.50 0.34
CA GLU A 115 -19.05 32.76 1.74
C GLU A 115 -18.41 31.72 2.67
N THR A 116 -18.11 30.52 2.13
CA THR A 116 -17.61 29.39 2.93
C THR A 116 -16.46 28.68 2.22
N LEU A 117 -15.74 27.83 2.95
CA LEU A 117 -14.69 26.95 2.39
C LEU A 117 -15.23 26.05 1.27
N LEU A 118 -16.50 25.62 1.35
CA LEU A 118 -17.15 24.79 0.33
C LEU A 118 -17.30 25.52 -1.02
N ASP A 119 -17.23 26.84 -1.02
CA ASP A 119 -17.36 27.67 -2.20
C ASP A 119 -16.03 27.85 -2.96
N GLN A 120 -14.97 27.34 -2.40
CA GLN A 120 -13.64 27.48 -3.00
C GLN A 120 -13.39 26.45 -4.11
N PRO A 121 -12.86 26.89 -5.28
CA PRO A 121 -12.68 26.02 -6.45
C PRO A 121 -11.70 24.85 -6.22
N TRP A 122 -10.83 25.02 -5.28
CA TRP A 122 -9.78 24.05 -4.93
C TRP A 122 -10.17 23.15 -3.75
N TYR A 123 -11.36 23.34 -3.14
CA TYR A 123 -11.81 22.52 -2.03
C TYR A 123 -12.79 21.44 -2.48
N PHE A 124 -12.54 20.20 -2.05
CA PHE A 124 -13.32 19.01 -2.39
C PHE A 124 -13.68 18.26 -1.12
N SER A 125 -14.89 18.45 -0.60
CA SER A 125 -15.32 17.92 0.71
C SER A 125 -15.59 16.42 0.73
N GLY A 126 -15.88 15.81 -0.41
CA GLY A 126 -16.40 14.43 -0.50
C GLY A 126 -15.49 13.46 -1.25
N ILE A 127 -14.19 13.75 -1.41
CA ILE A 127 -13.29 12.89 -2.16
C ILE A 127 -12.25 12.21 -1.27
N SER A 128 -11.95 10.94 -1.59
CA SER A 128 -10.85 10.20 -1.01
C SER A 128 -9.50 10.62 -1.59
N ARG A 129 -8.42 10.20 -0.93
CA ARG A 129 -7.05 10.36 -1.44
C ARG A 129 -6.89 9.74 -2.84
N ALA A 130 -7.46 8.56 -3.06
CA ALA A 130 -7.41 7.87 -4.34
C ALA A 130 -8.14 8.65 -5.44
N GLN A 131 -9.33 9.17 -5.14
CA GLN A 131 -10.09 10.02 -6.06
C GLN A 131 -9.35 11.33 -6.37
N ALA A 132 -8.74 11.97 -5.37
CA ALA A 132 -7.91 13.15 -5.57
C ALA A 132 -6.72 12.86 -6.50
N GLN A 133 -6.07 11.72 -6.35
CA GLN A 133 -4.99 11.28 -7.22
C GLN A 133 -5.47 11.05 -8.66
N GLN A 134 -6.59 10.35 -8.84
CA GLN A 134 -7.18 10.11 -10.15
C GLN A 134 -7.55 11.41 -10.85
N MET A 135 -8.20 12.33 -10.14
CA MET A 135 -8.58 13.63 -10.68
C MET A 135 -7.37 14.46 -11.12
N LEU A 136 -6.34 14.54 -10.28
CA LEU A 136 -5.13 15.30 -10.58
C LEU A 136 -4.29 14.70 -11.71
N LEU A 137 -4.31 13.37 -11.89
CA LEU A 137 -3.61 12.70 -13.01
C LEU A 137 -4.38 12.74 -14.32
N SER A 138 -5.62 13.23 -14.32
CA SER A 138 -6.39 13.44 -15.56
C SER A 138 -5.62 14.29 -16.57
N PRO A 139 -5.74 14.01 -17.89
CA PRO A 139 -5.12 14.81 -18.95
C PRO A 139 -5.48 16.30 -18.93
N ALA A 140 -6.64 16.66 -18.38
CA ALA A 140 -7.09 18.04 -18.20
C ALA A 140 -6.27 18.83 -17.18
N ASN A 141 -5.53 18.16 -16.32
CA ASN A 141 -4.72 18.77 -15.27
C ASN A 141 -3.23 18.62 -15.61
N GLY A 142 -2.47 19.70 -15.54
CA GLY A 142 -1.02 19.72 -15.73
C GLY A 142 -0.25 19.61 -14.41
N PRO A 143 1.09 19.51 -14.45
CA PRO A 143 1.93 19.68 -13.26
C PRO A 143 1.61 20.99 -12.53
N GLY A 144 1.56 20.97 -11.21
CA GLY A 144 1.10 22.10 -10.39
C GLY A 144 -0.41 22.14 -10.14
N ALA A 145 -1.22 21.31 -10.80
CA ALA A 145 -2.63 21.18 -10.45
C ALA A 145 -2.78 20.70 -9.01
N PHE A 146 -3.67 21.32 -8.24
CA PHE A 146 -3.86 21.00 -6.83
C PHE A 146 -5.32 21.01 -6.41
N LEU A 147 -5.59 20.34 -5.31
CA LEU A 147 -6.85 20.41 -4.58
C LEU A 147 -6.60 20.25 -3.07
N ILE A 148 -7.56 20.74 -2.28
CA ILE A 148 -7.63 20.49 -0.84
C ILE A 148 -8.84 19.64 -0.54
N ARG A 149 -8.69 18.71 0.38
CA ARG A 149 -9.73 17.82 0.87
C ARG A 149 -9.60 17.59 2.38
N PRO A 150 -10.64 17.12 3.07
CA PRO A 150 -10.49 16.64 4.43
C PRO A 150 -9.45 15.52 4.52
N SER A 151 -8.69 15.49 5.61
CA SER A 151 -7.71 14.45 5.86
C SER A 151 -8.41 13.16 6.30
N GLU A 152 -8.15 12.05 5.62
CA GLU A 152 -8.67 10.73 6.02
C GLU A 152 -8.00 10.20 7.29
N SER A 153 -6.75 10.58 7.51
CA SER A 153 -5.95 10.09 8.64
C SER A 153 -6.12 10.90 9.92
N SER A 154 -6.76 12.08 9.87
CA SER A 154 -6.88 12.97 11.03
C SER A 154 -8.16 13.79 10.91
N ARG A 155 -9.17 13.49 11.74
CA ARG A 155 -10.43 14.22 11.76
C ARG A 155 -10.19 15.70 12.08
N GLY A 156 -10.83 16.59 11.31
CA GLY A 156 -10.72 18.05 11.51
C GLY A 156 -9.50 18.69 10.84
N HIS A 157 -8.64 17.93 10.18
CA HIS A 157 -7.49 18.45 9.41
C HIS A 157 -7.72 18.35 7.90
N TYR A 158 -6.92 19.10 7.15
CA TYR A 158 -6.96 19.13 5.68
C TYR A 158 -5.71 18.48 5.07
N SER A 159 -5.82 18.09 3.81
CA SER A 159 -4.71 17.60 3.00
C SER A 159 -4.65 18.36 1.68
N LEU A 160 -3.50 18.94 1.36
CA LEU A 160 -3.18 19.50 0.06
C LEU A 160 -2.64 18.38 -0.84
N SER A 161 -3.28 18.18 -1.97
CA SER A 161 -2.86 17.21 -2.99
C SER A 161 -2.41 17.96 -4.22
N VAL A 162 -1.20 17.69 -4.73
CA VAL A 162 -0.57 18.44 -5.83
C VAL A 162 -0.05 17.47 -6.88
N ARG A 163 -0.35 17.72 -8.17
CA ARG A 163 0.25 16.99 -9.28
C ARG A 163 1.71 17.43 -9.48
N ALA A 164 2.64 16.52 -9.25
CA ALA A 164 4.00 16.59 -9.77
C ALA A 164 3.99 16.09 -11.24
N GLN A 165 5.14 15.96 -11.90
CA GLN A 165 5.15 15.58 -13.33
C GLN A 165 4.38 14.28 -13.61
N ALA A 166 4.80 13.15 -13.06
CA ALA A 166 4.19 11.83 -13.29
C ALA A 166 3.45 11.26 -12.06
N SER A 167 3.36 12.00 -10.96
CA SER A 167 2.79 11.52 -9.70
C SER A 167 2.02 12.62 -8.97
N VAL A 168 1.26 12.25 -7.94
CA VAL A 168 0.57 13.20 -7.05
C VAL A 168 1.18 13.10 -5.67
N ARG A 169 1.53 14.26 -5.11
CA ARG A 169 2.01 14.38 -3.74
C ARG A 169 0.90 14.89 -2.83
N HIS A 170 0.83 14.35 -1.62
CA HIS A 170 -0.17 14.72 -0.63
C HIS A 170 0.53 15.24 0.63
N TYR A 171 0.20 16.45 1.01
CA TYR A 171 0.76 17.13 2.18
C TYR A 171 -0.33 17.31 3.23
N ARG A 172 -0.04 16.95 4.47
CA ARG A 172 -0.95 17.24 5.57
C ARG A 172 -0.84 18.70 5.95
N ILE A 173 -1.97 19.39 6.07
CA ILE A 173 -2.06 20.71 6.66
C ILE A 173 -2.27 20.52 8.16
N CYS A 174 -1.27 20.85 8.94
CA CYS A 174 -1.29 20.74 10.39
C CYS A 174 -1.79 22.02 11.03
N THR A 175 -2.51 21.90 12.14
CA THR A 175 -2.98 23.04 12.95
C THR A 175 -2.15 23.14 14.21
N ALA A 176 -1.68 24.34 14.51
CA ALA A 176 -1.05 24.72 15.78
C ALA A 176 -1.91 25.77 16.48
N ALA A 177 -1.59 26.10 17.74
CA ALA A 177 -2.33 27.10 18.50
C ALA A 177 -2.45 28.46 17.78
N ASN A 178 -1.45 28.83 16.97
CA ASN A 178 -1.33 30.14 16.32
C ASN A 178 -1.46 30.09 14.79
N GLY A 179 -2.00 29.01 14.19
CA GLY A 179 -2.20 28.94 12.75
C GLY A 179 -2.00 27.56 12.13
N LEU A 180 -1.90 27.56 10.81
CA LEU A 180 -1.78 26.38 9.96
C LEU A 180 -0.38 26.30 9.33
N TYR A 181 0.12 25.05 9.08
CA TYR A 181 1.41 24.86 8.42
C TYR A 181 1.46 23.56 7.64
N LEU A 182 2.30 23.53 6.58
CA LEU A 182 2.70 22.30 5.90
C LEU A 182 4.06 21.80 6.42
N GLN A 183 4.96 22.72 6.73
CA GLN A 183 6.28 22.44 7.28
C GLN A 183 6.46 23.14 8.61
N LYS A 184 7.11 22.49 9.57
CA LYS A 184 7.47 23.12 10.86
C LYS A 184 8.36 24.34 10.59
N GLY A 185 8.00 25.46 11.17
CA GLY A 185 8.78 26.71 11.06
C GLY A 185 8.07 27.86 10.35
N ARG A 186 7.01 27.60 9.57
CA ARG A 186 6.21 28.66 8.95
C ARG A 186 4.73 28.46 9.24
N LEU A 187 4.15 29.36 10.02
CA LEU A 187 2.74 29.38 10.39
C LEU A 187 1.98 30.39 9.55
N PHE A 188 0.76 30.05 9.18
CA PHE A 188 -0.15 30.91 8.44
C PHE A 188 -1.46 31.09 9.23
N PRO A 189 -1.98 32.33 9.37
CA PRO A 189 -3.20 32.58 10.14
C PRO A 189 -4.43 31.88 9.55
N SER A 190 -4.48 31.71 8.21
CA SER A 190 -5.62 31.07 7.52
C SER A 190 -5.17 30.13 6.41
N LEU A 191 -6.12 29.30 5.94
CA LEU A 191 -5.90 28.39 4.84
C LEU A 191 -5.70 29.12 3.50
N GLU A 192 -6.34 30.26 3.35
CA GLU A 192 -6.21 31.14 2.19
C GLU A 192 -4.80 31.72 2.09
N GLU A 193 -4.24 32.20 3.20
CA GLU A 193 -2.88 32.74 3.25
C GLU A 193 -1.83 31.65 3.00
N LEU A 194 -2.01 30.48 3.61
CA LEU A 194 -1.18 29.32 3.32
C LEU A 194 -1.19 28.99 1.83
N LEU A 195 -2.37 28.93 1.22
CA LEU A 195 -2.49 28.65 -0.20
C LEU A 195 -1.95 29.75 -1.09
N ALA A 196 -2.14 31.03 -0.72
CA ALA A 196 -1.60 32.17 -1.47
C ALA A 196 -0.07 32.06 -1.56
N TYR A 197 0.57 31.74 -0.43
CA TYR A 197 2.01 31.52 -0.41
C TYR A 197 2.46 30.36 -1.30
N TYR A 198 1.85 29.17 -1.16
CA TYR A 198 2.26 28.01 -1.95
C TYR A 198 1.85 28.11 -3.43
N LYS A 199 0.76 28.81 -3.78
CA LYS A 199 0.42 29.13 -5.16
C LYS A 199 1.50 29.97 -5.82
N ALA A 200 2.00 30.98 -5.14
CA ALA A 200 3.05 31.85 -5.68
C ALA A 200 4.38 31.10 -5.85
N ASN A 201 4.78 30.32 -4.84
CA ASN A 201 6.09 29.64 -4.82
C ASN A 201 6.12 28.34 -5.64
N TRP A 202 5.00 27.60 -5.70
CA TRP A 202 4.92 26.29 -6.40
C TRP A 202 4.14 26.38 -7.71
N LYS A 203 3.75 27.54 -8.17
CA LYS A 203 2.94 27.79 -9.41
C LYS A 203 1.69 26.89 -9.45
N LEU A 204 0.99 26.78 -8.32
CA LEU A 204 -0.16 25.89 -8.18
C LEU A 204 -1.40 26.43 -8.90
N GLN A 205 -2.14 25.56 -9.60
CA GLN A 205 -3.40 25.84 -10.27
C GLN A 205 -4.51 24.92 -9.73
N PRO A 206 -5.76 25.44 -9.52
CA PRO A 206 -6.86 24.59 -9.08
C PRO A 206 -7.11 23.43 -10.05
N CYS A 207 -7.38 22.25 -9.50
CA CYS A 207 -7.73 21.04 -10.26
C CYS A 207 -9.02 21.26 -11.07
N VAL A 208 -8.99 20.96 -12.37
CA VAL A 208 -10.16 20.88 -13.22
C VAL A 208 -10.74 19.46 -13.09
N PRO A 209 -11.98 19.30 -12.58
CA PRO A 209 -12.62 17.99 -12.54
C PRO A 209 -12.91 17.53 -13.97
N GLN A 210 -12.77 16.22 -14.23
CA GLN A 210 -13.22 15.66 -15.50
C GLN A 210 -14.73 15.89 -15.64
N GLY A 211 -15.13 16.68 -16.66
CA GLY A 211 -16.46 16.60 -17.21
C GLY A 211 -16.59 15.30 -17.97
N ALA A 212 -17.78 14.74 -18.03
CA ALA A 212 -18.06 13.64 -18.94
C ALA A 212 -17.73 14.11 -20.37
N ALA A 213 -16.55 13.78 -20.87
CA ALA A 213 -16.24 13.96 -22.28
C ALA A 213 -17.05 12.91 -23.03
N GLY A 214 -18.08 13.39 -23.76
CA GLY A 214 -18.74 12.68 -24.84
C GLY A 214 -19.06 11.22 -24.57
N GLY A 215 -20.03 10.93 -23.71
CA GLY A 215 -20.65 9.62 -23.65
C GLY A 215 -21.82 9.57 -24.62
N GLY A 216 -21.63 8.95 -25.79
CA GLY A 216 -22.75 8.32 -26.51
C GLY A 216 -23.48 7.35 -25.57
N PRO A 217 -24.64 6.76 -25.94
CA PRO A 217 -25.43 5.93 -25.06
C PRO A 217 -24.52 4.93 -24.34
N GLU A 218 -24.62 4.87 -23.02
CA GLU A 218 -23.81 3.98 -22.18
C GLU A 218 -23.84 2.56 -22.75
N CYS A 219 -22.88 2.32 -23.62
CA CYS A 219 -22.40 0.97 -23.75
C CYS A 219 -21.91 0.58 -22.35
N PRO A 220 -22.33 -0.55 -21.79
CA PRO A 220 -21.78 -1.03 -20.53
C PRO A 220 -20.26 -0.87 -20.64
N PRO A 221 -19.56 -0.35 -19.61
CA PRO A 221 -18.15 -0.02 -19.72
C PRO A 221 -17.47 -1.18 -20.43
N PRO A 222 -16.67 -0.92 -21.50
CA PRO A 222 -16.09 -2.02 -22.27
C PRO A 222 -15.42 -2.93 -21.24
N PRO A 223 -15.61 -4.24 -21.30
CA PRO A 223 -15.07 -5.16 -20.33
C PRO A 223 -13.59 -4.77 -20.18
N GLN A 224 -13.20 -4.37 -18.96
CA GLN A 224 -11.82 -3.93 -18.71
C GLN A 224 -10.94 -4.99 -19.33
N GLN A 225 -10.13 -4.60 -20.33
CA GLN A 225 -9.26 -5.57 -20.98
C GLN A 225 -8.44 -6.27 -19.90
N PRO A 226 -8.36 -7.59 -19.90
CA PRO A 226 -7.59 -8.31 -18.89
C PRO A 226 -6.18 -7.75 -18.88
N LEU A 227 -5.65 -7.49 -17.68
CA LEU A 227 -4.27 -6.99 -17.47
C LEU A 227 -3.23 -7.93 -18.11
N LEU A 228 -3.64 -9.15 -18.42
CA LEU A 228 -2.83 -10.22 -18.92
C LEU A 228 -3.55 -10.90 -20.09
N GLN A 229 -2.94 -10.89 -21.26
CA GLN A 229 -3.43 -11.64 -22.44
C GLN A 229 -2.71 -13.00 -22.55
N ASP A 230 -2.75 -13.78 -21.47
CA ASP A 230 -2.12 -15.12 -21.46
C ASP A 230 -3.04 -16.17 -20.84
N GLY A 231 -2.65 -17.44 -20.92
CA GLY A 231 -3.46 -18.57 -20.42
C GLY A 231 -3.71 -18.59 -18.90
N TRP A 232 -3.16 -17.62 -18.15
CA TRP A 232 -3.37 -17.48 -16.71
C TRP A 232 -4.55 -16.55 -16.37
N GLU A 233 -4.90 -15.65 -17.28
CA GLU A 233 -6.10 -14.84 -17.13
C GLU A 233 -7.33 -15.67 -17.47
N ARG A 234 -8.22 -15.81 -16.51
CA ARG A 234 -9.44 -16.62 -16.64
C ARG A 234 -10.67 -15.81 -16.27
N PRO A 235 -11.82 -16.07 -16.90
CA PRO A 235 -13.07 -15.43 -16.53
C PRO A 235 -13.53 -15.91 -15.16
N ARG A 236 -14.13 -15.01 -14.35
CA ARG A 236 -14.64 -15.34 -13.01
C ARG A 236 -15.71 -16.42 -13.02
N SER A 237 -16.46 -16.55 -14.12
CA SER A 237 -17.50 -17.57 -14.29
C SER A 237 -16.97 -19.01 -14.21
N GLU A 238 -15.67 -19.22 -14.37
CA GLU A 238 -15.05 -20.53 -14.18
C GLU A 238 -14.87 -20.93 -12.70
N PHE A 239 -15.09 -19.99 -11.76
CA PHE A 239 -14.82 -20.20 -10.33
C PHE A 239 -16.08 -20.06 -9.50
N ALA A 240 -16.54 -21.17 -8.93
CA ALA A 240 -17.66 -21.21 -7.98
C ALA A 240 -17.12 -21.06 -6.55
N LEU A 241 -17.37 -19.90 -5.91
CA LEU A 241 -17.03 -19.68 -4.49
C LEU A 241 -18.00 -20.47 -3.60
N ARG A 242 -17.49 -21.26 -2.64
CA ARG A 242 -18.29 -22.13 -1.78
C ARG A 242 -18.30 -21.73 -0.32
N ARG A 243 -17.14 -21.71 0.29
CA ARG A 243 -16.98 -21.44 1.73
C ARG A 243 -15.92 -20.39 1.96
N LYS A 244 -16.22 -19.39 2.78
CA LYS A 244 -15.25 -18.40 3.24
C LYS A 244 -14.27 -19.06 4.19
N LEU A 245 -12.98 -19.01 3.87
CA LEU A 245 -11.88 -19.56 4.67
C LEU A 245 -11.32 -18.53 5.66
N GLY A 246 -11.37 -17.26 5.27
CA GLY A 246 -10.86 -16.17 6.11
C GLY A 246 -11.15 -14.80 5.53
N GLU A 247 -10.92 -13.80 6.35
CA GLU A 247 -10.98 -12.38 5.96
C GLU A 247 -9.75 -11.68 6.52
N GLY A 248 -9.09 -10.93 5.69
CA GLY A 248 -7.94 -10.13 6.04
C GLY A 248 -8.13 -8.67 5.64
N TYR A 249 -7.15 -7.86 5.95
CA TYR A 249 -7.15 -6.44 5.63
C TYR A 249 -7.33 -6.14 4.13
N PHE A 250 -6.88 -7.04 3.27
CA PHE A 250 -6.85 -6.87 1.81
C PHE A 250 -8.04 -7.47 1.07
N GLY A 251 -8.85 -8.25 1.75
CA GLY A 251 -9.97 -8.95 1.15
C GLY A 251 -10.29 -10.27 1.83
N GLU A 252 -10.99 -11.11 1.11
CA GLU A 252 -11.50 -12.38 1.60
C GLU A 252 -10.79 -13.53 0.89
N VAL A 253 -10.65 -14.66 1.59
CA VAL A 253 -10.16 -15.92 1.02
C VAL A 253 -11.31 -16.92 1.05
N TRP A 254 -11.58 -17.51 -0.10
CA TRP A 254 -12.67 -18.46 -0.29
C TRP A 254 -12.14 -19.83 -0.79
N GLU A 255 -12.70 -20.90 -0.27
CA GLU A 255 -12.66 -22.20 -0.92
C GLU A 255 -13.64 -22.18 -2.08
N GLY A 256 -13.21 -22.65 -3.25
CA GLY A 256 -14.03 -22.71 -4.43
C GLY A 256 -13.71 -23.93 -5.31
N LEU A 257 -14.44 -24.04 -6.41
CA LEU A 257 -14.15 -24.97 -7.46
C LEU A 257 -13.84 -24.23 -8.75
N TRP A 258 -12.81 -24.66 -9.44
CA TRP A 258 -12.49 -24.25 -10.79
C TRP A 258 -13.07 -25.27 -11.77
N LEU A 259 -13.90 -24.77 -12.72
CA LEU A 259 -14.62 -25.59 -13.69
C LEU A 259 -15.38 -26.76 -13.01
N ASP A 260 -16.04 -26.46 -11.88
CA ASP A 260 -16.85 -27.37 -11.06
C ASP A 260 -16.16 -28.66 -10.59
N SER A 261 -14.87 -28.81 -10.84
CA SER A 261 -14.13 -30.04 -10.55
C SER A 261 -12.91 -29.87 -9.66
N THR A 262 -12.10 -28.83 -9.88
CA THR A 262 -10.81 -28.67 -9.21
C THR A 262 -10.94 -27.78 -7.97
N PRO A 263 -10.67 -28.31 -6.76
CA PRO A 263 -10.67 -27.49 -5.54
C PRO A 263 -9.57 -26.43 -5.59
N VAL A 264 -9.93 -25.17 -5.30
CA VAL A 264 -9.01 -24.03 -5.32
C VAL A 264 -9.27 -23.12 -4.13
N ALA A 265 -8.24 -22.33 -3.76
CA ALA A 265 -8.39 -21.17 -2.89
C ALA A 265 -8.46 -19.91 -3.75
N VAL A 266 -9.45 -19.06 -3.51
CA VAL A 266 -9.67 -17.82 -4.25
C VAL A 266 -9.51 -16.65 -3.30
N LYS A 267 -8.45 -15.86 -3.48
CA LYS A 267 -8.22 -14.62 -2.76
C LYS A 267 -8.89 -13.48 -3.52
N VAL A 268 -9.93 -12.92 -2.92
CA VAL A 268 -10.77 -11.84 -3.47
C VAL A 268 -10.23 -10.51 -2.97
N ILE A 269 -9.65 -9.70 -3.85
CA ILE A 269 -9.01 -8.44 -3.48
C ILE A 269 -9.74 -7.28 -4.13
N LYS A 270 -10.16 -6.29 -3.32
CA LYS A 270 -10.74 -5.05 -3.84
C LYS A 270 -9.64 -4.19 -4.46
N SER A 271 -9.84 -3.69 -5.68
CA SER A 271 -8.83 -2.92 -6.43
C SER A 271 -8.44 -1.61 -5.73
N ALA A 272 -9.29 -1.08 -4.84
CA ALA A 272 -8.96 0.07 -4.01
C ALA A 272 -7.66 -0.11 -3.20
N TYR A 273 -7.26 -1.34 -2.91
CA TYR A 273 -6.05 -1.69 -2.17
C TYR A 273 -4.85 -2.04 -3.05
N LEU A 274 -5.04 -2.16 -4.37
CA LEU A 274 -4.00 -2.58 -5.31
C LEU A 274 -3.38 -1.39 -6.05
N LYS A 275 -2.07 -1.43 -6.25
CA LYS A 275 -1.36 -0.63 -7.25
C LYS A 275 -1.43 -1.37 -8.58
N LEU A 276 -2.42 -1.04 -9.41
CA LEU A 276 -2.67 -1.74 -10.69
C LEU A 276 -1.43 -1.78 -11.60
N ALA A 277 -0.61 -0.72 -11.60
CA ALA A 277 0.61 -0.69 -12.41
C ALA A 277 1.67 -1.72 -11.97
N ASP A 278 1.70 -2.06 -10.68
CA ASP A 278 2.64 -3.03 -10.12
C ASP A 278 2.04 -4.46 -10.16
N LEU A 279 0.71 -4.60 -10.20
CA LEU A 279 0.00 -5.88 -10.17
C LEU A 279 0.44 -6.80 -11.31
N THR A 280 0.50 -6.28 -12.53
CA THR A 280 0.91 -7.06 -13.72
C THR A 280 2.32 -7.63 -13.56
N LYS A 281 3.27 -6.80 -13.10
CA LYS A 281 4.67 -7.22 -12.91
C LYS A 281 4.80 -8.30 -11.84
N GLU A 282 4.07 -8.15 -10.74
CA GLU A 282 4.11 -9.11 -9.63
C GLU A 282 3.43 -10.43 -10.00
N ILE A 283 2.31 -10.38 -10.71
CA ILE A 283 1.64 -11.58 -11.25
C ILE A 283 2.59 -12.31 -12.22
N GLN A 284 3.35 -11.60 -13.06
CA GLN A 284 4.35 -12.22 -13.91
C GLN A 284 5.44 -12.93 -13.10
N THR A 285 5.89 -12.33 -11.99
CA THR A 285 6.82 -12.96 -11.06
C THR A 285 6.21 -14.23 -10.47
N LEU A 286 4.97 -14.16 -9.92
CA LEU A 286 4.27 -15.30 -9.35
C LEU A 286 4.09 -16.46 -10.35
N LYS A 287 3.85 -16.15 -11.63
CA LYS A 287 3.72 -17.15 -12.71
C LYS A 287 5.01 -17.89 -12.98
N SER A 288 6.15 -17.25 -12.79
CA SER A 288 7.47 -17.84 -13.04
C SER A 288 7.93 -18.77 -11.91
N LEU A 289 7.31 -18.69 -10.72
CA LEU A 289 7.73 -19.44 -9.54
C LEU A 289 7.04 -20.80 -9.50
N ARG A 290 7.85 -21.85 -9.55
CA ARG A 290 7.40 -23.23 -9.42
C ARG A 290 8.32 -23.98 -8.49
N HIS A 291 7.82 -24.26 -7.31
CA HIS A 291 8.53 -25.05 -6.30
C HIS A 291 7.52 -25.78 -5.43
N GLU A 292 7.84 -26.98 -4.97
CA GLU A 292 6.92 -27.82 -4.19
C GLU A 292 6.61 -27.21 -2.80
N ARG A 293 7.48 -26.33 -2.28
CA ARG A 293 7.32 -25.63 -1.01
C ARG A 293 6.79 -24.20 -1.16
N LEU A 294 6.34 -23.82 -2.36
CA LEU A 294 5.66 -22.55 -2.60
C LEU A 294 4.23 -22.79 -3.06
N ILE A 295 3.31 -21.94 -2.61
CA ILE A 295 1.93 -22.03 -3.06
C ILE A 295 1.82 -21.82 -4.58
N ARG A 296 1.15 -22.72 -5.27
CA ARG A 296 1.02 -22.67 -6.73
C ARG A 296 -0.10 -21.73 -7.14
N LEU A 297 0.22 -20.76 -7.97
CA LEU A 297 -0.78 -19.98 -8.68
C LEU A 297 -1.43 -20.83 -9.77
N HIS A 298 -2.76 -20.80 -9.88
CA HIS A 298 -3.53 -21.47 -10.93
C HIS A 298 -4.05 -20.48 -11.96
N ALA A 299 -4.61 -19.37 -11.51
CA ALA A 299 -5.20 -18.38 -12.40
C ALA A 299 -5.28 -16.98 -11.72
N VAL A 300 -5.54 -15.99 -12.53
CA VAL A 300 -5.88 -14.63 -12.10
C VAL A 300 -7.13 -14.18 -12.85
N CYS A 301 -8.04 -13.49 -12.18
CA CYS A 301 -9.17 -12.83 -12.83
C CYS A 301 -9.02 -11.32 -12.57
N SER A 302 -8.38 -10.62 -13.48
CA SER A 302 -8.10 -9.18 -13.36
C SER A 302 -9.07 -8.31 -14.17
N ALA A 303 -9.88 -8.92 -15.05
CA ALA A 303 -10.91 -8.22 -15.78
C ALA A 303 -12.06 -7.81 -14.87
N GLY A 304 -12.12 -6.51 -14.50
CA GLY A 304 -13.10 -5.92 -13.59
C GLY A 304 -12.83 -6.21 -12.10
N GLU A 305 -13.69 -5.72 -11.22
CA GLU A 305 -13.58 -5.84 -9.76
C GLU A 305 -14.57 -6.85 -9.19
N PRO A 306 -14.21 -7.50 -8.08
CA PRO A 306 -12.90 -7.57 -7.44
C PRO A 306 -11.90 -8.45 -8.21
N VAL A 307 -10.60 -8.26 -8.00
CA VAL A 307 -9.55 -9.12 -8.58
C VAL A 307 -9.50 -10.45 -7.83
N TYR A 308 -9.47 -11.57 -8.59
CA TYR A 308 -9.25 -12.90 -8.01
C TYR A 308 -7.81 -13.35 -8.25
N ILE A 309 -7.16 -13.83 -7.20
CA ILE A 309 -5.91 -14.59 -7.26
C ILE A 309 -6.26 -16.02 -6.85
N VAL A 310 -6.15 -16.94 -7.79
CA VAL A 310 -6.57 -18.33 -7.62
C VAL A 310 -5.34 -19.22 -7.43
N THR A 311 -5.31 -19.95 -6.32
CA THR A 311 -4.20 -20.82 -5.96
C THR A 311 -4.68 -22.25 -5.67
N GLU A 312 -3.74 -23.18 -5.53
CA GLU A 312 -4.04 -24.49 -4.97
C GLU A 312 -4.65 -24.37 -3.57
N LEU A 313 -5.52 -25.31 -3.20
CA LEU A 313 -6.17 -25.36 -1.91
C LEU A 313 -5.35 -26.20 -0.92
N MET A 314 -4.95 -25.59 0.18
CA MET A 314 -4.29 -26.26 1.31
C MET A 314 -5.30 -26.42 2.46
N ARG A 315 -5.80 -27.66 2.65
CA ARG A 315 -7.03 -27.91 3.45
C ARG A 315 -6.87 -27.73 4.95
N LYS A 316 -5.67 -27.90 5.50
CA LYS A 316 -5.41 -27.69 6.93
C LYS A 316 -5.22 -26.20 7.29
N GLY A 317 -5.29 -25.30 6.30
CA GLY A 317 -5.19 -23.86 6.52
C GLY A 317 -3.79 -23.37 6.82
N ASN A 318 -3.66 -22.25 7.55
CA ASN A 318 -2.36 -21.70 7.87
C ASN A 318 -1.70 -22.42 9.07
N LEU A 319 -0.37 -22.45 9.05
CA LEU A 319 0.45 -23.17 10.03
C LEU A 319 0.23 -22.69 11.46
N GLN A 320 0.02 -21.39 11.68
CA GLN A 320 -0.22 -20.84 13.02
C GLN A 320 -1.51 -21.42 13.63
N ALA A 321 -2.61 -21.37 12.90
CA ALA A 321 -3.89 -21.90 13.34
C ALA A 321 -3.85 -23.42 13.47
N PHE A 322 -3.17 -24.12 12.55
CA PHE A 322 -3.01 -25.57 12.59
C PHE A 322 -2.22 -26.01 13.82
N LEU A 323 -1.07 -25.38 14.13
CA LEU A 323 -0.28 -25.69 15.32
C LEU A 323 -1.05 -25.46 16.63
N GLY A 324 -1.93 -24.44 16.67
CA GLY A 324 -2.80 -24.17 17.81
C GLY A 324 -3.96 -25.16 18.00
N SER A 325 -4.29 -25.96 16.97
CA SER A 325 -5.36 -26.94 17.01
C SER A 325 -5.00 -28.16 17.88
N PRO A 326 -6.00 -28.98 18.30
CA PRO A 326 -5.72 -30.22 19.01
C PRO A 326 -4.80 -31.17 18.23
N GLU A 327 -4.98 -31.27 16.90
CA GLU A 327 -4.13 -32.06 16.00
C GLU A 327 -2.69 -31.53 16.01
N GLY A 328 -2.51 -30.23 15.83
CA GLY A 328 -1.18 -29.60 15.79
C GLY A 328 -0.45 -29.71 17.11
N ARG A 329 -1.13 -29.55 18.24
CA ARG A 329 -0.52 -29.68 19.58
C ARG A 329 -0.08 -31.10 19.93
N ALA A 330 -0.64 -32.10 19.27
CA ALA A 330 -0.24 -33.52 19.45
C ALA A 330 1.01 -33.89 18.63
N LEU A 331 1.53 -32.98 17.78
CA LEU A 331 2.67 -33.25 16.91
C LEU A 331 3.97 -33.36 17.71
N GLY A 332 4.76 -34.36 17.36
CA GLY A 332 6.09 -34.54 17.92
C GLY A 332 7.15 -33.69 17.22
N LEU A 333 8.34 -33.67 17.83
CA LEU A 333 9.49 -32.89 17.38
C LEU A 333 9.87 -33.10 15.91
N SER A 334 9.76 -34.33 15.40
CA SER A 334 10.10 -34.68 14.02
C SER A 334 9.26 -33.90 13.00
N LEU A 335 7.96 -33.74 13.26
CA LEU A 335 7.06 -33.00 12.38
C LEU A 335 7.26 -31.47 12.48
N LEU A 336 7.54 -30.95 13.69
CA LEU A 336 7.89 -29.55 13.87
C LEU A 336 9.18 -29.19 13.10
N LEU A 337 10.20 -30.06 13.16
CA LEU A 337 11.40 -29.90 12.34
C LEU A 337 11.09 -30.01 10.84
N GLY A 338 10.18 -30.93 10.46
CA GLY A 338 9.71 -31.06 9.08
C GLY A 338 9.12 -29.75 8.54
N PHE A 339 8.27 -29.08 9.30
CA PHE A 339 7.72 -27.78 8.92
C PHE A 339 8.82 -26.72 8.75
N ALA A 340 9.78 -26.67 9.68
CA ALA A 340 10.91 -25.76 9.60
C ALA A 340 11.76 -26.00 8.33
N CYS A 341 12.06 -27.27 7.99
CA CYS A 341 12.77 -27.65 6.77
C CYS A 341 12.00 -27.22 5.50
N HIS A 342 10.69 -27.53 5.42
CA HIS A 342 9.86 -27.17 4.27
C HIS A 342 9.85 -25.65 4.01
N VAL A 343 9.75 -24.85 5.08
CA VAL A 343 9.77 -23.39 4.95
C VAL A 343 11.16 -22.91 4.52
N ALA A 344 12.24 -23.43 5.12
CA ALA A 344 13.61 -23.08 4.73
C ALA A 344 13.89 -23.41 3.26
N GLU A 345 13.43 -24.56 2.77
CA GLU A 345 13.55 -25.03 1.41
C GLU A 345 12.82 -24.07 0.44
N GLY A 346 11.57 -23.69 0.72
CA GLY A 346 10.84 -22.71 -0.07
C GLY A 346 11.49 -21.33 -0.08
N MET A 347 12.01 -20.89 1.06
CA MET A 347 12.70 -19.60 1.19
C MET A 347 14.07 -19.59 0.52
N SER A 348 14.80 -20.73 0.52
CA SER A 348 16.06 -20.89 -0.22
C SER A 348 15.84 -20.70 -1.73
N TYR A 349 14.76 -21.29 -2.26
CA TYR A 349 14.37 -21.10 -3.66
C TYR A 349 14.03 -19.63 -3.99
N LEU A 350 13.35 -18.89 -3.09
CA LEU A 350 13.10 -17.45 -3.27
C LEU A 350 14.38 -16.63 -3.18
N GLU A 351 15.31 -16.99 -2.28
CA GLU A 351 16.60 -16.33 -2.10
C GLU A 351 17.46 -16.43 -3.38
N GLU A 352 17.58 -17.61 -4.00
CA GLU A 352 18.28 -17.82 -5.26
C GLU A 352 17.75 -16.91 -6.39
N ARG A 353 16.45 -16.64 -6.37
CA ARG A 353 15.77 -15.77 -7.37
C ARG A 353 15.73 -14.30 -6.97
N ARG A 354 16.39 -13.94 -5.86
CA ARG A 354 16.45 -12.58 -5.32
C ARG A 354 15.06 -11.99 -5.04
N ILE A 355 14.11 -12.85 -4.62
CA ILE A 355 12.77 -12.44 -4.23
C ILE A 355 12.71 -12.32 -2.70
N VAL A 356 12.22 -11.18 -2.22
CA VAL A 356 12.03 -10.88 -0.80
C VAL A 356 10.56 -11.05 -0.45
N HIS A 357 10.30 -11.87 0.59
CA HIS A 357 8.93 -12.18 1.03
C HIS A 357 8.27 -11.00 1.75
N ARG A 358 8.98 -10.36 2.68
CA ARG A 358 8.59 -9.19 3.49
C ARG A 358 7.55 -9.42 4.58
N ASP A 359 6.84 -10.53 4.57
CA ASP A 359 5.83 -10.89 5.59
C ASP A 359 5.89 -12.38 5.93
N LEU A 360 7.10 -12.93 6.15
CA LEU A 360 7.26 -14.33 6.52
C LEU A 360 6.84 -14.55 7.99
N ALA A 361 5.82 -15.37 8.18
CA ALA A 361 5.25 -15.73 9.48
C ALA A 361 4.44 -17.02 9.34
N ALA A 362 4.15 -17.73 10.43
CA ALA A 362 3.39 -18.97 10.40
C ALA A 362 1.96 -18.81 9.82
N ARG A 363 1.36 -17.62 9.91
CA ARG A 363 0.08 -17.30 9.28
C ARG A 363 0.12 -17.29 7.74
N ASN A 364 1.32 -17.10 7.15
CA ASN A 364 1.57 -17.08 5.70
C ASN A 364 2.24 -18.35 5.18
N VAL A 365 2.25 -19.41 5.99
CA VAL A 365 2.62 -20.77 5.61
C VAL A 365 1.36 -21.64 5.64
N LEU A 366 1.09 -22.38 4.59
CA LEU A 366 -0.11 -23.21 4.47
C LEU A 366 0.24 -24.69 4.59
N VAL A 367 -0.68 -25.48 5.16
CA VAL A 367 -0.50 -26.90 5.47
C VAL A 367 -1.45 -27.75 4.62
N GLY A 368 -0.91 -28.75 3.95
CA GLY A 368 -1.65 -29.76 3.19
C GLY A 368 -2.13 -30.93 4.02
N ASP A 369 -2.93 -31.79 3.42
CA ASP A 369 -3.45 -33.01 4.06
C ASP A 369 -2.34 -34.00 4.43
N ASP A 370 -1.23 -33.98 3.69
CA ASP A 370 0.00 -34.77 3.90
C ASP A 370 0.94 -34.18 4.94
N LEU A 371 0.54 -33.11 5.62
CA LEU A 371 1.38 -32.30 6.53
C LEU A 371 2.57 -31.63 5.81
N GLY A 372 2.55 -31.54 4.49
CA GLY A 372 3.49 -30.70 3.73
C GLY A 372 3.18 -29.21 3.93
N CYS A 373 4.22 -28.40 4.11
CA CYS A 373 4.06 -26.94 4.20
C CYS A 373 4.46 -26.25 2.91
N LYS A 374 3.74 -25.17 2.58
CA LYS A 374 4.05 -24.28 1.47
C LYS A 374 4.00 -22.82 1.91
N VAL A 375 5.03 -22.07 1.54
CA VAL A 375 5.09 -20.63 1.77
C VAL A 375 4.10 -19.94 0.82
N ALA A 376 3.30 -19.02 1.35
CA ALA A 376 2.26 -18.30 0.63
C ALA A 376 2.42 -16.77 0.80
N ASP A 377 1.66 -16.00 0.02
CA ASP A 377 1.60 -14.54 0.09
C ASP A 377 2.94 -13.79 -0.11
N PHE A 378 3.95 -14.48 -0.66
CA PHE A 378 5.23 -13.87 -1.04
C PHE A 378 5.00 -12.83 -2.16
N GLY A 379 5.68 -11.68 -2.05
CA GLY A 379 5.55 -10.58 -3.03
C GLY A 379 4.27 -9.75 -2.93
N LEU A 380 3.16 -10.27 -2.40
CA LEU A 380 1.89 -9.52 -2.30
C LEU A 380 2.00 -8.25 -1.45
N ALA A 381 2.89 -8.22 -0.47
CA ALA A 381 3.15 -7.02 0.33
C ALA A 381 3.63 -5.82 -0.50
N ARG A 382 4.26 -6.07 -1.66
CA ARG A 382 4.72 -5.03 -2.60
C ARG A 382 3.60 -4.46 -3.46
N LEU A 383 2.55 -5.27 -3.74
CA LEU A 383 1.39 -4.84 -4.53
C LEU A 383 0.51 -3.82 -3.80
N LEU A 384 0.63 -3.77 -2.49
CA LEU A 384 -0.21 -2.93 -1.67
C LEU A 384 0.32 -1.50 -1.67
N LYS A 385 -0.61 -0.52 -1.67
CA LYS A 385 -0.25 0.89 -1.62
C LYS A 385 0.64 1.16 -0.41
N GLU A 386 1.77 1.85 -0.60
CA GLU A 386 2.75 2.16 0.46
C GLU A 386 2.13 2.84 1.69
N ASP A 387 1.01 3.55 1.49
CA ASP A 387 0.25 4.18 2.57
C ASP A 387 -0.31 3.19 3.60
N ILE A 388 -0.49 1.93 3.20
CA ILE A 388 -0.96 0.85 4.07
C ILE A 388 0.14 0.42 5.04
N TYR A 389 1.40 0.63 4.68
CA TYR A 389 2.60 0.31 5.48
C TYR A 389 3.31 1.55 6.07
N SER A 390 2.67 2.72 6.06
CA SER A 390 3.26 3.94 6.64
C SER A 390 2.98 4.06 8.14
N PRO A 391 3.98 4.39 8.99
CA PRO A 391 3.78 4.55 10.45
C PRO A 391 2.78 5.63 10.83
N SER A 392 2.62 6.64 9.96
CA SER A 392 1.72 7.78 10.20
C SER A 392 0.23 7.47 9.99
N SER A 393 -0.11 6.35 9.36
CA SER A 393 -1.51 5.98 9.04
C SER A 393 -2.09 4.88 9.93
N GLY A 394 -1.42 4.52 11.05
CA GLY A 394 -1.83 3.38 11.88
C GLY A 394 -1.69 2.04 11.16
N SER A 395 -0.90 1.97 10.09
CA SER A 395 -0.70 0.79 9.29
C SER A 395 0.10 -0.25 10.05
N LYS A 396 -0.44 -1.44 10.07
CA LYS A 396 0.00 -2.57 10.88
C LYS A 396 1.11 -3.34 10.16
N ILE A 397 2.36 -2.76 10.13
CA ILE A 397 3.50 -3.63 9.90
C ILE A 397 3.48 -4.69 10.99
N PRO A 398 3.69 -5.96 10.65
CA PRO A 398 3.84 -7.01 11.64
C PRO A 398 5.20 -6.89 12.35
N VAL A 399 5.35 -5.83 13.15
CA VAL A 399 6.63 -5.42 13.80
C VAL A 399 7.29 -6.59 14.53
N LYS A 400 6.51 -7.45 15.16
CA LYS A 400 7.00 -8.59 15.91
C LYS A 400 7.72 -9.65 15.07
N TRP A 401 7.52 -9.66 13.76
CA TRP A 401 8.21 -10.53 12.79
C TRP A 401 9.27 -9.80 11.97
N THR A 402 9.25 -8.47 11.98
CA THR A 402 10.05 -7.65 11.09
C THR A 402 11.41 -7.33 11.69
N ALA A 403 12.47 -7.50 10.91
CA ALA A 403 13.83 -7.14 11.30
C ALA A 403 13.95 -5.65 11.66
N PRO A 404 14.80 -5.28 12.62
CA PRO A 404 14.93 -3.88 13.08
C PRO A 404 15.23 -2.88 11.95
N GLU A 405 16.10 -3.22 10.99
CA GLU A 405 16.42 -2.38 9.84
C GLU A 405 15.22 -2.19 8.92
N ALA A 406 14.39 -3.25 8.74
CA ALA A 406 13.19 -3.16 7.94
C ALA A 406 12.07 -2.38 8.63
N ALA A 407 11.93 -2.53 9.96
CA ALA A 407 10.94 -1.79 10.74
C ALA A 407 11.26 -0.29 10.84
N ASN A 408 12.54 0.06 11.08
CA ASN A 408 12.98 1.45 11.28
C ASN A 408 13.20 2.20 9.96
N PHE A 409 13.82 1.55 8.96
CA PHE A 409 14.33 2.22 7.76
C PHE A 409 13.61 1.80 6.48
N ARG A 410 12.65 0.86 6.55
CA ARG A 410 11.95 0.30 5.37
C ARG A 410 12.90 -0.41 4.38
N VAL A 411 14.04 -0.86 4.84
CA VAL A 411 15.02 -1.62 4.07
C VAL A 411 14.73 -3.10 4.21
N TYR A 412 14.00 -3.64 3.25
CA TYR A 412 13.70 -5.07 3.17
C TYR A 412 14.72 -5.78 2.29
N SER A 413 15.26 -6.87 2.79
CA SER A 413 16.20 -7.73 2.08
C SER A 413 15.92 -9.20 2.38
N GLN A 414 16.61 -10.10 1.71
CA GLN A 414 16.57 -11.54 2.04
C GLN A 414 17.02 -11.77 3.48
N LYS A 415 17.96 -10.95 3.98
CA LYS A 415 18.43 -11.01 5.38
C LYS A 415 17.38 -10.53 6.40
N SER A 416 16.45 -9.67 5.99
CA SER A 416 15.29 -9.35 6.82
C SER A 416 14.27 -10.50 6.84
N ASP A 417 14.14 -11.28 5.76
CA ASP A 417 13.33 -12.51 5.75
C ASP A 417 13.96 -13.61 6.64
N VAL A 418 15.28 -13.69 6.71
CA VAL A 418 15.99 -14.58 7.65
C VAL A 418 15.65 -14.25 9.09
N TRP A 419 15.60 -12.97 9.46
CA TRP A 419 15.13 -12.57 10.78
C TRP A 419 13.70 -13.07 11.06
N SER A 420 12.79 -12.83 10.10
CA SER A 420 11.41 -13.27 10.19
C SER A 420 11.30 -14.80 10.30
N PHE A 421 12.17 -15.53 9.61
CA PHE A 421 12.25 -16.99 9.73
C PHE A 421 12.63 -17.44 11.14
N GLY A 422 13.56 -16.77 11.82
CA GLY A 422 13.86 -17.05 13.22
C GLY A 422 12.63 -16.89 14.13
N VAL A 423 11.79 -15.86 13.88
CA VAL A 423 10.54 -15.67 14.60
C VAL A 423 9.51 -16.76 14.25
N LEU A 424 9.45 -17.18 12.98
CA LEU A 424 8.61 -18.29 12.54
C LEU A 424 9.02 -19.60 13.21
N LEU A 425 10.31 -19.88 13.36
CA LEU A 425 10.78 -21.04 14.15
C LEU A 425 10.28 -20.97 15.59
N TYR A 426 10.30 -19.80 16.21
CA TYR A 426 9.71 -19.62 17.55
C TYR A 426 8.22 -19.97 17.55
N GLU A 427 7.43 -19.49 16.56
CA GLU A 427 6.02 -19.86 16.42
C GLU A 427 5.84 -21.39 16.28
N VAL A 428 6.67 -22.05 15.48
CA VAL A 428 6.61 -23.52 15.30
C VAL A 428 6.83 -24.24 16.61
N PHE A 429 7.88 -23.90 17.36
CA PHE A 429 8.25 -24.58 18.59
C PHE A 429 7.47 -24.10 19.82
N THR A 430 6.57 -23.13 19.67
CA THR A 430 5.59 -22.74 20.70
C THR A 430 4.17 -23.15 20.31
N TYR A 431 4.00 -23.98 19.25
CA TYR A 431 2.69 -24.39 18.74
C TYR A 431 1.77 -23.21 18.38
N GLY A 432 2.32 -22.23 17.67
CA GLY A 432 1.58 -21.09 17.12
C GLY A 432 1.36 -19.93 18.09
N GLN A 433 2.08 -19.87 19.23
CA GLN A 433 1.97 -18.74 20.16
C GLN A 433 2.45 -17.44 19.52
N CYS A 434 1.84 -16.33 19.93
CA CYS A 434 2.24 -15.00 19.49
C CYS A 434 3.63 -14.66 20.04
N PRO A 435 4.60 -14.25 19.20
CA PRO A 435 5.89 -13.80 19.70
C PRO A 435 5.76 -12.51 20.51
N TYR A 436 6.70 -12.28 21.44
CA TYR A 436 6.74 -11.09 22.30
C TYR A 436 5.39 -10.82 22.99
N GLU A 437 4.81 -11.86 23.58
CA GLU A 437 3.52 -11.76 24.28
C GLU A 437 3.58 -10.69 25.37
N GLY A 438 2.51 -9.87 25.49
CA GLY A 438 2.43 -8.76 26.43
C GLY A 438 3.12 -7.47 25.99
N LEU A 439 3.99 -7.50 24.96
CA LEU A 439 4.63 -6.28 24.44
C LEU A 439 3.83 -5.69 23.26
N SER A 440 3.73 -4.37 23.24
CA SER A 440 3.25 -3.61 22.08
C SER A 440 4.28 -3.65 20.94
N ASN A 441 3.88 -3.26 19.73
CA ASN A 441 4.80 -3.17 18.59
C ASN A 441 5.97 -2.21 18.86
N HIS A 442 5.71 -1.10 19.53
CA HIS A 442 6.74 -0.11 19.87
C HIS A 442 7.73 -0.66 20.89
N GLU A 443 7.25 -1.25 21.97
CA GLU A 443 8.09 -1.87 22.99
C GLU A 443 8.89 -3.04 22.42
N THR A 444 8.29 -3.88 21.57
CA THR A 444 9.00 -4.97 20.89
C THR A 444 10.17 -4.43 20.09
N LEU A 445 9.95 -3.42 19.23
CA LEU A 445 11.01 -2.86 18.40
C LEU A 445 12.12 -2.25 19.25
N GLN A 446 11.77 -1.54 20.32
CA GLN A 446 12.72 -0.95 21.25
C GLN A 446 13.57 -2.02 21.96
N GLN A 447 12.93 -3.04 22.53
CA GLN A 447 13.60 -4.15 23.22
C GLN A 447 14.55 -4.90 22.28
N VAL A 448 14.08 -5.25 21.08
CA VAL A 448 14.86 -5.97 20.08
C VAL A 448 16.06 -5.14 19.61
N THR A 449 15.90 -3.83 19.42
CA THR A 449 16.99 -2.92 19.07
C THR A 449 18.05 -2.83 20.19
N TRP A 450 17.65 -2.97 21.43
CA TRP A 450 18.56 -3.00 22.58
C TRP A 450 19.17 -4.39 22.85
N GLY A 451 18.91 -5.37 21.98
CA GLY A 451 19.56 -6.68 22.05
C GLY A 451 18.72 -7.77 22.71
N TYR A 452 17.47 -7.49 23.12
CA TYR A 452 16.57 -8.54 23.61
C TYR A 452 16.26 -9.54 22.48
N ARG A 453 16.23 -10.82 22.82
CA ARG A 453 15.82 -11.92 21.93
C ARG A 453 14.82 -12.80 22.65
N LEU A 454 13.92 -13.45 21.90
CA LEU A 454 12.97 -14.41 22.44
C LEU A 454 13.69 -15.56 23.16
N PRO A 455 13.20 -16.01 24.31
CA PRO A 455 13.81 -17.14 25.04
C PRO A 455 13.59 -18.45 24.27
N ARG A 456 14.39 -19.45 24.59
CA ARG A 456 14.24 -20.80 24.03
C ARG A 456 12.91 -21.42 24.45
N PRO A 457 12.03 -21.81 23.49
CA PRO A 457 10.83 -22.56 23.79
C PRO A 457 11.18 -23.92 24.45
N ALA A 458 10.33 -24.40 25.35
CA ALA A 458 10.58 -25.65 26.07
C ALA A 458 10.69 -26.87 25.14
N SER A 459 9.91 -26.91 24.06
CA SER A 459 9.93 -27.96 23.05
C SER A 459 11.06 -27.83 22.02
N CYS A 460 11.82 -26.71 22.03
CA CYS A 460 12.84 -26.43 21.04
C CYS A 460 14.20 -27.06 21.42
N PRO A 461 14.82 -27.87 20.55
CA PRO A 461 16.18 -28.32 20.71
C PRO A 461 17.18 -27.18 20.82
N ALA A 462 18.25 -27.36 21.62
CA ALA A 462 19.26 -26.32 21.81
C ALA A 462 19.93 -25.91 20.49
N GLU A 463 20.19 -26.85 19.58
CA GLU A 463 20.77 -26.59 18.26
C GLU A 463 19.84 -25.75 17.35
N VAL A 464 18.52 -25.94 17.40
CA VAL A 464 17.56 -25.15 16.66
C VAL A 464 17.44 -23.76 17.26
N TYR A 465 17.52 -23.65 18.58
CA TYR A 465 17.54 -22.33 19.22
C TYR A 465 18.81 -21.54 18.88
N ALA A 466 19.94 -22.20 18.74
CA ALA A 466 21.17 -21.57 18.24
C ALA A 466 20.96 -20.98 16.83
N LEU A 467 20.27 -21.70 15.94
CA LEU A 467 19.89 -21.15 14.62
C LEU A 467 18.98 -19.92 14.71
N MET A 468 18.00 -19.92 15.63
CA MET A 468 17.17 -18.73 15.86
C MET A 468 18.04 -17.52 16.24
N LEU A 469 19.02 -17.71 17.12
CA LEU A 469 19.94 -16.64 17.53
C LEU A 469 20.81 -16.14 16.38
N GLU A 470 21.23 -17.02 15.46
CA GLU A 470 21.93 -16.63 14.24
C GLU A 470 21.03 -15.85 13.29
N CYS A 471 19.77 -16.22 13.14
CA CYS A 471 18.78 -15.47 12.38
C CYS A 471 18.57 -14.05 12.94
N TRP A 472 18.72 -13.89 14.26
CA TRP A 472 18.51 -12.62 14.97
C TRP A 472 19.80 -11.84 15.24
N ARG A 473 20.87 -12.08 14.50
CA ARG A 473 22.08 -11.23 14.59
C ARG A 473 21.73 -9.80 14.22
N SER A 474 22.33 -8.84 14.92
CA SER A 474 22.03 -7.42 14.73
C SER A 474 22.43 -6.94 13.34
N SER A 475 23.62 -7.37 12.87
CA SER A 475 24.09 -7.10 11.51
C SER A 475 23.41 -8.04 10.51
N PRO A 476 22.68 -7.53 9.49
CA PRO A 476 22.05 -8.38 8.48
C PRO A 476 23.03 -9.29 7.75
N GLU A 477 24.25 -8.81 7.49
CA GLU A 477 25.28 -9.55 6.76
C GLU A 477 25.79 -10.78 7.51
N GLU A 478 25.70 -10.76 8.85
CA GLU A 478 26.09 -11.89 9.71
C GLU A 478 25.03 -12.99 9.80
N ARG A 479 23.80 -12.71 9.35
CA ARG A 479 22.74 -13.71 9.32
C ARG A 479 23.02 -14.74 8.24
N PRO A 480 22.76 -16.03 8.48
CA PRO A 480 22.98 -17.09 7.51
C PRO A 480 22.14 -16.91 6.23
N ALA A 481 22.48 -17.61 5.17
CA ALA A 481 21.64 -17.79 3.99
C ALA A 481 20.61 -18.90 4.26
N PHE A 482 19.48 -18.89 3.53
CA PHE A 482 18.45 -19.93 3.69
C PHE A 482 18.94 -21.32 3.33
N ALA A 483 19.85 -21.46 2.35
CA ALA A 483 20.47 -22.73 2.01
C ALA A 483 21.22 -23.35 3.22
N ALA A 484 21.99 -22.55 3.96
CA ALA A 484 22.70 -23.01 5.16
C ALA A 484 21.75 -23.37 6.30
N LEU A 485 20.64 -22.59 6.48
CA LEU A 485 19.60 -22.89 7.46
C LEU A 485 18.90 -24.21 7.14
N GLN A 486 18.55 -24.45 5.88
CA GLN A 486 17.95 -25.70 5.41
C GLN A 486 18.87 -26.89 5.73
N GLU A 487 20.14 -26.81 5.34
CA GLU A 487 21.12 -27.88 5.54
C GLU A 487 21.29 -28.24 7.02
N THR A 488 21.34 -27.21 7.90
CA THR A 488 21.48 -27.41 9.34
C THR A 488 20.22 -28.00 9.95
N LEU A 489 19.03 -27.58 9.53
CA LEU A 489 17.76 -28.13 9.99
C LEU A 489 17.59 -29.59 9.54
N ASP A 490 17.95 -29.93 8.29
CA ASP A 490 17.92 -31.29 7.79
C ASP A 490 18.91 -32.20 8.54
N ALA A 491 20.08 -31.67 8.88
CA ALA A 491 21.05 -32.42 9.71
C ALA A 491 20.51 -32.65 11.13
N ALA A 492 19.86 -31.65 11.74
CA ALA A 492 19.21 -31.79 13.03
C ALA A 492 18.08 -32.84 12.99
N ARG A 493 17.24 -32.79 11.94
CA ARG A 493 16.16 -33.76 11.72
C ARG A 493 16.68 -35.19 11.60
N ARG A 494 17.72 -35.43 10.81
CA ARG A 494 18.35 -36.75 10.65
C ARG A 494 18.93 -37.26 11.97
N ARG A 495 19.57 -36.40 12.78
CA ARG A 495 20.14 -36.79 14.08
C ARG A 495 19.09 -37.19 15.13
N LEU A 496 18.02 -36.42 15.18
CA LEU A 496 16.96 -36.62 16.18
C LEU A 496 15.97 -37.75 15.80
N HIS A 497 15.94 -38.18 14.52
CA HIS A 497 15.10 -39.28 14.03
C HIS A 497 15.82 -40.13 12.98
N PRO A 498 16.77 -40.97 13.38
CA PRO A 498 17.55 -41.82 12.44
C PRO A 498 16.73 -42.92 11.75
N ALA A 499 15.47 -43.12 12.15
CA ALA A 499 14.63 -44.22 11.63
C ALA A 499 13.70 -43.80 10.44
N LEU A 500 13.83 -42.62 9.87
CA LEU A 500 13.01 -42.11 8.76
C LEU A 500 13.80 -41.77 7.47
N THR A 501 15.00 -42.35 7.35
CA THR A 501 15.78 -42.29 6.09
C THR A 501 15.59 -43.56 5.27
#